data_b0fa9480868ce413eda4dd95d3c2e5d1
#
_entry.id   b0fa9480868ce413eda4dd95d3c2e5d1
#
_cell.length_a   1.000
_cell.length_b   1.000
_cell.length_c   1.000
_cell.angle_alpha   90.00
_cell.angle_beta   90.00
_cell.angle_gamma   90.00
#
_symmetry.space_group_name_H-M   'P 1'
#
loop_
_entity.id
_entity.type
_entity.pdbx_description
1 polymer ?
#
loop_
_entity_poly.entity_id
_entity_poly.type
_entity_poly.pdbx_seq_one_letter_code
_entity_poly.pdbx_strand_id
1 'polypeptide(L)'
;MKLLSFMKNKVLGSSIDYKILPRKVKFDWEKTPVDWIPNQPYASYFINEINNILPAGEFWFCRLYNKVLPQVTDEKLKHDVQAFIRQEAMHAIAHTSANKEYLSQRNIDI
;
A
#
# COMPACT_ATOMS: atom_id res chain seq x y z
N MET A 1 -30.78 -20.88 12.31
CA MET A 1 -31.15 -19.59 11.65
C MET A 1 -30.96 -18.34 12.50
N LYS A 2 -31.12 -18.39 13.84
CA LYS A 2 -30.97 -17.21 14.73
C LYS A 2 -29.49 -16.74 14.94
N LEU A 3 -28.52 -17.64 14.88
CA LEU A 3 -27.09 -17.31 15.12
C LEU A 3 -26.45 -16.45 13.99
N LEU A 4 -26.82 -16.74 12.75
CA LEU A 4 -26.36 -15.98 11.57
C LEU A 4 -26.94 -14.55 11.54
N SER A 5 -28.16 -14.36 12.01
CA SER A 5 -28.79 -13.04 12.14
C SER A 5 -28.11 -12.20 13.23
N PHE A 6 -27.74 -12.83 14.36
CA PHE A 6 -27.03 -12.16 15.45
C PHE A 6 -25.63 -11.72 15.07
N MET A 7 -24.93 -12.51 14.28
CA MET A 7 -23.59 -12.14 13.77
C MET A 7 -23.64 -11.00 12.72
N LYS A 8 -24.67 -10.99 11.84
CA LYS A 8 -24.88 -9.87 10.89
C LYS A 8 -25.09 -8.54 11.61
N ASN A 9 -25.84 -8.51 12.70
CA ASN A 9 -26.12 -7.27 13.43
C ASN A 9 -24.95 -6.77 14.29
N LYS A 10 -23.97 -7.61 14.61
CA LYS A 10 -22.79 -7.23 15.40
C LYS A 10 -21.62 -6.73 14.55
N VAL A 11 -21.58 -7.10 13.26
CA VAL A 11 -20.60 -6.59 12.27
C VAL A 11 -21.03 -5.25 11.68
N LEU A 12 -22.34 -4.91 11.77
CA LEU A 12 -22.91 -3.62 11.36
C LEU A 12 -22.99 -2.60 12.52
N GLY A 13 -22.15 -2.76 13.54
CA GLY A 13 -22.01 -1.78 14.61
C GLY A 13 -21.45 -0.47 14.05
N SER A 14 -22.27 0.59 14.14
CA SER A 14 -22.01 1.99 13.80
C SER A 14 -21.18 2.18 12.53
N SER A 15 -21.82 2.60 11.46
CA SER A 15 -21.13 3.14 10.29
C SER A 15 -20.32 4.36 10.74
N ILE A 16 -19.07 4.12 11.15
CA ILE A 16 -18.11 5.19 11.25
C ILE A 16 -18.00 5.70 9.81
N ASP A 17 -18.48 6.92 9.58
CA ASP A 17 -18.38 7.58 8.28
C ASP A 17 -16.93 8.02 8.08
N TYR A 18 -16.03 7.03 7.88
CA TYR A 18 -14.64 7.30 7.54
C TYR A 18 -14.50 7.45 6.03
N LYS A 19 -13.60 8.31 5.63
CA LYS A 19 -13.26 8.58 4.23
C LYS A 19 -11.80 8.22 3.99
N ILE A 20 -11.55 7.36 3.02
CA ILE A 20 -10.18 7.08 2.57
C ILE A 20 -9.72 8.28 1.75
N LEU A 21 -8.68 8.97 2.23
CA LEU A 21 -8.09 10.12 1.57
C LEU A 21 -6.68 9.75 1.08
N PRO A 22 -6.49 9.51 -0.22
CA PRO A 22 -5.18 9.28 -0.79
C PRO A 22 -4.27 10.49 -0.57
N ARG A 23 -3.10 10.26 0.00
CA ARG A 23 -2.13 11.33 0.31
C ARG A 23 -0.99 11.31 -0.69
N LYS A 24 -0.65 12.48 -1.22
CA LYS A 24 0.60 12.69 -1.96
C LYS A 24 1.69 13.03 -0.95
N VAL A 25 2.57 12.09 -0.70
CA VAL A 25 3.75 12.30 0.14
C VAL A 25 4.98 12.27 -0.76
N LYS A 26 5.86 13.24 -0.61
CA LYS A 26 7.17 13.26 -1.24
C LYS A 26 8.21 12.98 -0.16
N PHE A 27 9.00 11.95 -0.36
CA PHE A 27 10.10 11.61 0.51
C PHE A 27 11.42 12.02 -0.16
N ASP A 28 12.37 12.46 0.66
CA ASP A 28 13.75 12.68 0.26
C ASP A 28 14.58 11.47 0.73
N TRP A 29 14.97 10.63 -0.21
CA TRP A 29 15.72 9.42 0.06
C TRP A 29 17.25 9.58 -0.06
N GLU A 30 17.72 10.70 -0.63
CA GLU A 30 19.14 10.90 -0.98
C GLU A 30 20.10 10.76 0.21
N LYS A 31 19.63 11.08 1.41
CA LYS A 31 20.44 11.03 2.64
C LYS A 31 20.17 9.80 3.48
N THR A 32 19.34 8.88 3.02
CA THR A 32 19.02 7.68 3.77
C THR A 32 20.18 6.69 3.64
N PRO A 33 20.85 6.31 4.74
CA PRO A 33 21.93 5.33 4.67
C PRO A 33 21.38 3.96 4.29
N VAL A 34 22.24 3.12 3.70
CA VAL A 34 21.88 1.77 3.29
C VAL A 34 21.47 0.90 4.49
N ASP A 35 22.11 1.09 5.63
CA ASP A 35 21.87 0.47 6.92
C ASP A 35 21.09 1.41 7.86
N TRP A 36 19.94 1.86 7.40
CA TRP A 36 19.14 2.91 8.02
C TRP A 36 18.50 2.54 9.38
N ILE A 37 18.48 1.26 9.77
CA ILE A 37 18.05 0.84 11.11
C ILE A 37 19.28 0.83 12.02
N PRO A 38 19.37 1.72 13.03
CA PRO A 38 20.55 1.83 13.87
C PRO A 38 20.91 0.50 14.56
N ASN A 39 22.17 0.11 14.47
CA ASN A 39 22.72 -1.13 15.06
C ASN A 39 22.08 -2.44 14.55
N GLN A 40 21.32 -2.38 13.44
CA GLN A 40 20.63 -3.55 12.87
C GLN A 40 20.83 -3.62 11.34
N PRO A 41 22.07 -3.80 10.85
CA PRO A 41 22.35 -3.79 9.41
C PRO A 41 21.59 -4.89 8.65
N TYR A 42 21.50 -6.09 9.25
CA TYR A 42 20.74 -7.19 8.63
C TYR A 42 19.24 -6.90 8.52
N ALA A 43 18.66 -6.22 9.51
CA ALA A 43 17.25 -5.79 9.42
C ALA A 43 17.07 -4.76 8.32
N SER A 44 18.00 -3.81 8.15
CA SER A 44 17.98 -2.86 7.05
C SER A 44 18.00 -3.56 5.70
N TYR A 45 18.89 -4.51 5.49
CA TYR A 45 18.98 -5.29 4.26
C TYR A 45 17.70 -6.08 4.01
N PHE A 46 17.18 -6.78 5.01
CA PHE A 46 15.96 -7.56 4.87
C PHE A 46 14.75 -6.71 4.46
N ILE A 47 14.58 -5.55 5.09
CA ILE A 47 13.49 -4.63 4.74
C ILE A 47 13.71 -4.03 3.33
N ASN A 48 14.95 -3.73 2.94
CA ASN A 48 15.24 -3.25 1.59
C ASN A 48 14.89 -4.31 0.52
N GLU A 49 15.13 -5.59 0.78
CA GLU A 49 14.74 -6.66 -0.14
C GLU A 49 13.20 -6.80 -0.24
N ILE A 50 12.48 -6.65 0.89
CA ILE A 50 11.01 -6.58 0.85
C ILE A 50 10.56 -5.39 0.01
N ASN A 51 11.16 -4.21 0.17
CA ASN A 51 10.85 -3.02 -0.60
C ASN A 51 11.00 -3.24 -2.12
N ASN A 52 11.93 -4.09 -2.56
CA ASN A 52 12.10 -4.41 -3.98
C ASN A 52 10.91 -5.19 -4.57
N ILE A 53 10.18 -5.94 -3.75
CA ILE A 53 9.06 -6.78 -4.19
C ILE A 53 7.73 -6.03 -4.12
N LEU A 54 7.57 -5.14 -3.16
CA LEU A 54 6.31 -4.45 -2.87
C LEU A 54 5.68 -3.74 -4.08
N PRO A 55 6.40 -2.97 -4.91
CA PRO A 55 5.81 -2.27 -6.05
C PRO A 55 5.08 -3.20 -7.03
N ALA A 56 5.64 -4.38 -7.28
CA ALA A 56 5.02 -5.36 -8.17
C ALA A 56 3.67 -5.85 -7.63
N GLY A 57 3.59 -6.13 -6.31
CA GLY A 57 2.37 -6.53 -5.62
C GLY A 57 1.32 -5.41 -5.61
N GLU A 58 1.73 -4.19 -5.30
CA GLU A 58 0.84 -3.03 -5.21
C GLU A 58 0.25 -2.66 -6.57
N PHE A 59 1.04 -2.66 -7.64
CA PHE A 59 0.53 -2.48 -9.00
C PHE A 59 -0.36 -3.64 -9.45
N TRP A 60 -0.09 -4.87 -8.99
CA TRP A 60 -0.98 -6.00 -9.24
C TRP A 60 -2.34 -5.81 -8.55
N PHE A 61 -2.37 -5.37 -7.28
CA PHE A 61 -3.60 -4.99 -6.59
C PHE A 61 -4.36 -3.91 -7.36
N CYS A 62 -3.70 -2.83 -7.78
CA CYS A 62 -4.33 -1.79 -8.56
C CYS A 62 -5.02 -2.34 -9.82
N ARG A 63 -4.35 -3.23 -10.55
CA ARG A 63 -4.93 -3.88 -11.75
C ARG A 63 -6.12 -4.78 -11.41
N LEU A 64 -6.01 -5.57 -10.34
CA LEU A 64 -7.07 -6.48 -9.89
C LEU A 64 -8.32 -5.70 -9.48
N TYR A 65 -8.16 -4.71 -8.61
CA TYR A 65 -9.28 -3.90 -8.14
C TYR A 65 -9.95 -3.10 -9.26
N ASN A 66 -9.18 -2.58 -10.22
CA ASN A 66 -9.76 -1.92 -11.40
C ASN A 66 -10.62 -2.86 -12.25
N LYS A 67 -10.26 -4.16 -12.35
CA LYS A 67 -11.08 -5.16 -13.04
C LYS A 67 -12.39 -5.47 -12.33
N VAL A 68 -12.37 -5.47 -11.01
CA VAL A 68 -13.54 -5.81 -10.18
C VAL A 68 -14.45 -4.59 -9.95
N LEU A 69 -13.90 -3.40 -9.98
CA LEU A 69 -14.62 -2.15 -9.68
C LEU A 69 -15.96 -1.97 -10.43
N PRO A 70 -16.09 -2.34 -11.73
CA PRO A 70 -17.37 -2.25 -12.44
C PRO A 70 -18.47 -3.16 -11.87
N GLN A 71 -18.12 -4.19 -11.09
CA GLN A 71 -19.06 -5.14 -10.47
C GLN A 71 -19.52 -4.67 -9.08
N VAL A 72 -18.90 -3.64 -8.53
CA VAL A 72 -19.26 -3.07 -7.23
C VAL A 72 -20.46 -2.17 -7.41
N THR A 73 -21.59 -2.57 -6.83
CA THR A 73 -22.88 -1.85 -6.92
C THR A 73 -23.12 -0.89 -5.76
N ASP A 74 -22.50 -1.09 -4.63
CA ASP A 74 -22.55 -0.18 -3.49
C ASP A 74 -21.67 1.04 -3.77
N GLU A 75 -22.26 2.22 -3.86
CA GLU A 75 -21.56 3.45 -4.24
C GLU A 75 -20.52 3.90 -3.20
N LYS A 76 -20.78 3.65 -1.91
CA LYS A 76 -19.79 3.96 -0.87
C LYS A 76 -18.56 3.05 -1.00
N LEU A 77 -18.78 1.74 -1.14
CA LEU A 77 -17.72 0.77 -1.33
C LEU A 77 -16.93 1.06 -2.61
N LYS A 78 -17.62 1.40 -3.70
CA LYS A 78 -16.98 1.77 -4.97
C LYS A 78 -16.06 2.97 -4.82
N HIS A 79 -16.51 4.01 -4.12
CA HIS A 79 -15.69 5.17 -3.81
C HIS A 79 -14.47 4.81 -2.95
N ASP A 80 -14.65 3.96 -1.92
CA ASP A 80 -13.58 3.52 -1.05
C ASP A 80 -12.54 2.68 -1.81
N VAL A 81 -12.98 1.77 -2.69
CA VAL A 81 -12.09 0.99 -3.57
C VAL A 81 -11.29 1.90 -4.51
N GLN A 82 -11.93 2.91 -5.11
CA GLN A 82 -11.23 3.88 -5.96
C GLN A 82 -10.18 4.68 -5.19
N ALA A 83 -10.49 5.07 -3.96
CA ALA A 83 -9.55 5.78 -3.10
C ALA A 83 -8.38 4.89 -2.68
N PHE A 84 -8.64 3.60 -2.37
CA PHE A 84 -7.64 2.60 -2.08
C PHE A 84 -6.70 2.36 -3.26
N ILE A 85 -7.23 2.16 -4.47
CA ILE A 85 -6.41 2.02 -5.69
C ILE A 85 -5.45 3.21 -5.85
N ARG A 86 -5.92 4.43 -5.64
CA ARG A 86 -5.05 5.63 -5.70
C ARG A 86 -3.98 5.63 -4.60
N GLN A 87 -4.33 5.18 -3.40
CA GLN A 87 -3.39 5.08 -2.28
C GLN A 87 -2.30 4.06 -2.58
N GLU A 88 -2.66 2.88 -3.07
CA GLU A 88 -1.71 1.82 -3.43
C GLU A 88 -0.79 2.24 -4.60
N ALA A 89 -1.33 2.92 -5.60
CA ALA A 89 -0.52 3.45 -6.70
C ALA A 89 0.53 4.47 -6.20
N MET A 90 0.17 5.35 -5.28
CA MET A 90 1.11 6.30 -4.66
C MET A 90 2.14 5.61 -3.78
N HIS A 91 1.75 4.54 -3.10
CA HIS A 91 2.61 3.71 -2.27
C HIS A 91 3.65 2.98 -3.14
N ALA A 92 3.22 2.33 -4.22
CA ALA A 92 4.11 1.69 -5.18
C ALA A 92 5.16 2.67 -5.77
N ILE A 93 4.74 3.91 -6.08
CA ILE A 93 5.65 4.95 -6.56
C ILE A 93 6.68 5.33 -5.48
N ALA A 94 6.27 5.43 -4.21
CA ALA A 94 7.18 5.74 -3.11
C ALA A 94 8.22 4.63 -2.92
N HIS A 95 7.80 3.35 -2.93
CA HIS A 95 8.72 2.20 -2.87
C HIS A 95 9.66 2.16 -4.06
N THR A 96 9.16 2.37 -5.27
CA THR A 96 9.99 2.41 -6.48
C THR A 96 11.07 3.50 -6.39
N SER A 97 10.70 4.69 -5.89
CA SER A 97 11.65 5.79 -5.72
C SER A 97 12.72 5.46 -4.67
N ALA A 98 12.31 4.88 -3.52
CA ALA A 98 13.23 4.45 -2.47
C ALA A 98 14.21 3.37 -2.97
N ASN A 99 13.70 2.38 -3.71
CA ASN A 99 14.51 1.30 -4.28
C ASN A 99 15.53 1.83 -5.28
N LYS A 100 15.12 2.75 -6.15
CA LYS A 100 16.03 3.38 -7.11
C LYS A 100 17.19 4.07 -6.41
N GLU A 101 16.92 4.84 -5.37
CA GLU A 101 17.96 5.51 -4.58
C GLU A 101 18.87 4.51 -3.87
N TYR A 102 18.28 3.50 -3.23
CA TYR A 102 19.03 2.43 -2.55
C TYR A 102 19.98 1.67 -3.48
N LEU A 103 19.53 1.34 -4.69
CA LEU A 103 20.35 0.63 -5.68
C LEU A 103 21.42 1.54 -6.28
N SER A 104 21.10 2.82 -6.54
CA SER A 104 22.04 3.83 -7.01
C SER A 104 23.22 4.01 -6.04
N GLN A 105 22.97 4.09 -4.75
CA GLN A 105 24.00 4.17 -3.71
C GLN A 105 24.96 2.98 -3.71
N ARG A 106 24.56 1.86 -4.30
CA ARG A 106 25.36 0.62 -4.45
C ARG A 106 25.99 0.45 -5.81
N ASN A 107 25.88 1.46 -6.69
CA ASN A 107 26.31 1.39 -8.10
C ASN A 107 25.63 0.23 -8.85
N ILE A 108 24.38 -0.09 -8.51
CA ILE A 108 23.54 -1.04 -9.24
C ILE A 108 22.60 -0.23 -10.12
N ASP A 109 22.76 -0.38 -11.42
CA ASP A 109 21.90 0.23 -12.45
C ASP A 109 20.75 -0.74 -12.78
N ILE A 110 19.51 -0.20 -12.88
CA ILE A 110 18.28 -0.95 -13.19
C ILE A 110 17.53 -0.34 -14.36
#